data_e5f8193f98ace3d2b06ce5e6a08fcc41
#
_entry.id   e5f8193f98ace3d2b06ce5e6a08fcc41
#
_cell.length_a   1.000
_cell.length_b   1.000
_cell.length_c   1.000
_cell.angle_alpha   90.00
_cell.angle_beta   90.00
_cell.angle_gamma   90.00
#
_symmetry.space_group_name_H-M   'P 1'
#
loop_
_entity.id
_entity.type
_entity.pdbx_description
1 polymer ?
#
loop_
_entity_poly.entity_id
_entity_poly.type
_entity_poly.pdbx_seq_one_letter_code
_entity_poly.pdbx_strand_id
1 'polypeptide(L)'
;LHCLLHSFPTRRSSDLVIGEQVGIAGGEVTRRLQALLEAGIIRRIGAVPNHYAIGWTANGMTVWDVADERIDELGARIGALDFVTHCYRRPRALPDWPYNLFAMVHGSSREEVHEKAGRIAELLGADCRGSDILFSSRILKKAGLRI
;
A
#
# COMPACT_ATOMS: atom_id res chain seq x y z
N LEU A 1 12.95 -3.68 18.97
CA LEU A 1 11.51 -3.75 18.60
C LEU A 1 10.56 -3.24 19.68
N HIS A 2 11.06 -3.07 20.92
CA HIS A 2 10.23 -2.62 22.07
C HIS A 2 10.02 -1.10 22.13
N CYS A 3 10.79 -0.31 21.39
CA CYS A 3 10.76 1.15 21.48
C CYS A 3 9.65 1.83 20.64
N LEU A 4 9.01 1.11 19.71
CA LEU A 4 7.97 1.69 18.83
C LEU A 4 6.55 1.65 19.41
N LEU A 5 6.35 1.01 20.58
CA LEU A 5 5.03 0.85 21.17
C LEU A 5 4.61 2.01 22.11
N HIS A 6 5.51 2.95 22.40
CA HIS A 6 5.26 3.98 23.44
C HIS A 6 5.06 5.41 22.94
N SER A 7 5.16 5.68 21.62
CA SER A 7 5.25 7.06 21.13
C SER A 7 4.13 7.55 20.18
N PHE A 8 3.03 6.81 19.99
CA PHE A 8 1.92 7.31 19.19
C PHE A 8 0.68 7.60 20.05
N PRO A 9 0.32 8.88 20.22
CA PRO A 9 -0.90 9.29 20.95
C PRO A 9 -2.20 8.73 20.32
N THR A 10 -2.17 8.38 19.04
CA THR A 10 -3.32 7.86 18.30
C THR A 10 -3.78 6.45 18.69
N ARG A 11 -2.90 5.60 19.24
CA ARG A 11 -3.30 4.24 19.66
C ARG A 11 -4.13 4.28 20.92
N ARG A 12 -3.78 5.13 21.90
CA ARG A 12 -4.57 5.28 23.14
C ARG A 12 -5.98 5.82 22.87
N SER A 13 -6.12 6.74 21.89
CA SER A 13 -7.44 7.28 21.53
C SER A 13 -8.32 6.24 20.84
N SER A 14 -7.79 5.37 19.98
CA SER A 14 -8.56 4.31 19.33
C SER A 14 -9.05 3.26 20.33
N ASP A 15 -8.20 2.83 21.26
CA ASP A 15 -8.55 1.82 22.26
C ASP A 15 -9.59 2.36 23.25
N LEU A 16 -9.53 3.65 23.60
CA LEU A 16 -10.55 4.32 24.40
C LEU A 16 -11.90 4.36 23.69
N VAL A 17 -11.93 4.79 22.41
CA VAL A 17 -13.16 4.83 21.63
C VAL A 17 -13.79 3.45 21.46
N ILE A 18 -12.98 2.42 21.17
CA ILE A 18 -13.47 1.04 21.10
C ILE A 18 -14.02 0.61 22.46
N GLY A 19 -13.29 0.91 23.54
CA GLY A 19 -13.71 0.60 24.92
C GLY A 19 -15.07 1.19 25.26
N GLU A 20 -15.30 2.45 24.93
CA GLU A 20 -16.59 3.13 25.10
C GLU A 20 -17.72 2.45 24.31
N GLN A 21 -17.46 2.07 23.07
CA GLN A 21 -18.46 1.41 22.22
C GLN A 21 -18.87 0.03 22.70
N VAL A 22 -17.95 -0.73 23.32
CA VAL A 22 -18.21 -2.10 23.79
C VAL A 22 -18.36 -2.19 25.31
N GLY A 23 -18.33 -1.08 26.02
CA GLY A 23 -18.57 -1.01 27.47
C GLY A 23 -17.44 -1.59 28.33
N ILE A 24 -16.18 -1.51 27.89
CA ILE A 24 -15.00 -1.97 28.65
C ILE A 24 -13.92 -0.89 28.71
N ALA A 25 -13.02 -0.96 29.68
CA ALA A 25 -11.91 -0.02 29.78
C ALA A 25 -10.93 -0.15 28.60
N GLY A 26 -10.37 0.96 28.10
CA GLY A 26 -9.41 0.97 27.01
C GLY A 26 -8.19 0.07 27.25
N GLY A 27 -7.71 -0.03 28.49
CA GLY A 27 -6.65 -0.97 28.87
C GLY A 27 -7.02 -2.45 28.68
N GLU A 28 -8.28 -2.80 28.88
CA GLU A 28 -8.80 -4.14 28.62
C GLU A 28 -8.90 -4.40 27.11
N VAL A 29 -9.27 -3.39 26.30
CA VAL A 29 -9.22 -3.48 24.83
C VAL A 29 -7.80 -3.81 24.36
N THR A 30 -6.81 -3.06 24.82
CA THR A 30 -5.39 -3.29 24.47
C THR A 30 -4.95 -4.71 24.83
N ARG A 31 -5.30 -5.18 26.04
CA ARG A 31 -4.96 -6.53 26.50
C ARG A 31 -5.59 -7.62 25.63
N ARG A 32 -6.87 -7.48 25.26
CA ARG A 32 -7.57 -8.43 24.37
C ARG A 32 -6.99 -8.43 22.97
N LEU A 33 -6.70 -7.27 22.40
CA LEU A 33 -6.07 -7.17 21.09
C LEU A 33 -4.68 -7.83 21.07
N GLN A 34 -3.91 -7.67 22.15
CA GLN A 34 -2.63 -8.34 22.31
C GLN A 34 -2.78 -9.87 22.34
N ALA A 35 -3.71 -10.38 23.13
CA ALA A 35 -3.99 -11.82 23.19
C ALA A 35 -4.44 -12.39 21.84
N LEU A 36 -5.25 -11.66 21.06
CA LEU A 36 -5.68 -12.07 19.73
C LEU A 36 -4.52 -12.09 18.73
N LEU A 37 -3.56 -11.16 18.84
CA LEU A 37 -2.33 -11.17 18.05
C LEU A 37 -1.45 -12.38 18.39
N GLU A 38 -1.25 -12.65 19.69
CA GLU A 38 -0.45 -13.77 20.17
C GLU A 38 -1.05 -15.12 19.79
N ALA A 39 -2.38 -15.21 19.81
CA ALA A 39 -3.12 -16.40 19.36
C ALA A 39 -3.17 -16.57 17.82
N GLY A 40 -2.64 -15.61 17.05
CA GLY A 40 -2.67 -15.64 15.59
C GLY A 40 -4.05 -15.40 14.97
N ILE A 41 -5.07 -15.07 15.77
CA ILE A 41 -6.42 -14.74 15.29
C ILE A 41 -6.39 -13.41 14.52
N ILE A 42 -5.66 -12.43 15.02
CA ILE A 42 -5.32 -11.21 14.29
C ILE A 42 -3.90 -11.38 13.74
N ARG A 43 -3.77 -11.34 12.43
CA ARG A 43 -2.47 -11.49 11.77
C ARG A 43 -1.52 -10.31 12.04
N ARG A 44 -2.05 -9.10 12.03
CA ARG A 44 -1.29 -7.86 12.30
C ARG A 44 -2.23 -6.71 12.62
N ILE A 45 -1.76 -5.77 13.42
CA ILE A 45 -2.35 -4.45 13.60
C ILE A 45 -1.34 -3.43 13.07
N GLY A 46 -1.77 -2.53 12.19
CA GLY A 46 -0.93 -1.48 11.62
C GLY A 46 -1.63 -0.13 11.63
N ALA A 47 -0.86 0.94 11.82
CA ALA A 47 -1.34 2.29 11.59
C ALA A 47 -1.40 2.54 10.06
N VAL A 48 -2.50 3.14 9.60
CA VAL A 48 -2.63 3.62 8.22
C VAL A 48 -2.57 5.15 8.26
N PRO A 49 -1.37 5.74 8.13
CA PRO A 49 -1.24 7.20 8.18
C PRO A 49 -1.91 7.84 6.97
N ASN A 50 -2.38 9.07 7.17
CA ASN A 50 -2.81 9.89 6.04
C ASN A 50 -1.55 10.38 5.29
N HIS A 51 -1.15 9.67 4.22
CA HIS A 51 0.06 9.95 3.46
C HIS A 51 0.06 11.36 2.84
N TYR A 52 -1.09 11.94 2.55
CA TYR A 52 -1.17 13.34 2.12
C TYR A 52 -0.73 14.30 3.24
N ALA A 53 -1.13 14.02 4.49
CA ALA A 53 -0.76 14.86 5.63
C ALA A 53 0.74 14.77 6.00
N ILE A 54 1.40 13.69 5.64
CA ILE A 54 2.85 13.51 5.85
C ILE A 54 3.69 13.87 4.61
N GLY A 55 3.08 14.56 3.63
CA GLY A 55 3.80 15.14 2.49
C GLY A 55 3.86 14.25 1.23
N TRP A 56 3.32 13.04 1.25
CA TRP A 56 3.25 12.18 0.06
C TRP A 56 1.98 12.50 -0.73
N THR A 57 2.06 13.57 -1.50
CA THR A 57 0.90 14.11 -2.23
C THR A 57 0.71 13.51 -3.61
N ALA A 58 1.75 12.91 -4.19
CA ALA A 58 1.71 12.24 -5.48
C ALA A 58 1.66 10.72 -5.32
N ASN A 59 0.56 10.12 -5.79
CA ASN A 59 0.37 8.69 -5.82
C ASN A 59 0.20 8.25 -7.27
N GLY A 60 1.15 7.48 -7.78
CA GLY A 60 1.15 6.95 -9.13
C GLY A 60 0.94 5.44 -9.12
N MET A 61 -0.13 4.97 -9.76
CA MET A 61 -0.23 3.59 -10.16
C MET A 61 0.48 3.44 -11.50
N THR A 62 1.70 2.89 -11.48
CA THR A 62 2.44 2.58 -12.69
C THR A 62 1.90 1.29 -13.28
N VAL A 63 1.63 1.29 -14.57
CA VAL A 63 1.05 0.15 -15.31
C VAL A 63 1.97 -0.23 -16.45
N TRP A 64 2.15 -1.54 -16.65
CA TRP A 64 3.17 -2.09 -17.52
C TRP A 64 2.59 -3.23 -18.38
N ASP A 65 2.88 -3.22 -19.66
CA ASP A 65 2.68 -4.36 -20.54
C ASP A 65 3.98 -5.18 -20.59
N VAL A 66 3.98 -6.31 -19.90
CA VAL A 66 5.13 -7.19 -19.76
C VAL A 66 4.83 -8.56 -20.38
N ALA A 67 5.85 -9.24 -20.89
CA ALA A 67 5.70 -10.59 -21.40
C ALA A 67 5.11 -11.53 -20.33
N ASP A 68 4.08 -12.30 -20.69
CA ASP A 68 3.34 -13.12 -19.71
C ASP A 68 4.20 -14.21 -19.07
N GLU A 69 5.21 -14.69 -19.82
CA GLU A 69 6.16 -15.71 -19.36
C GLU A 69 7.12 -15.20 -18.28
N ARG A 70 7.34 -13.87 -18.24
CA ARG A 70 8.29 -13.22 -17.34
C ARG A 70 7.61 -12.48 -16.19
N ILE A 71 6.28 -12.36 -16.21
CA ILE A 71 5.53 -11.46 -15.31
C ILE A 71 5.72 -11.79 -13.84
N ASP A 72 5.79 -13.06 -13.47
CA ASP A 72 5.90 -13.47 -12.06
C ASP A 72 7.30 -13.18 -11.51
N GLU A 73 8.36 -13.42 -12.30
CA GLU A 73 9.73 -13.06 -11.95
C GLU A 73 9.92 -11.55 -11.83
N LEU A 74 9.49 -10.82 -12.88
CA LEU A 74 9.65 -9.37 -12.91
C LEU A 74 8.77 -8.68 -11.87
N GLY A 75 7.56 -9.18 -11.64
CA GLY A 75 6.67 -8.71 -10.60
C GLY A 75 7.26 -8.88 -9.19
N ALA A 76 7.92 -10.00 -8.92
CA ALA A 76 8.61 -10.23 -7.65
C ALA A 76 9.79 -9.26 -7.48
N ARG A 77 10.58 -9.01 -8.53
CA ARG A 77 11.70 -8.04 -8.50
C ARG A 77 11.22 -6.61 -8.26
N ILE A 78 10.13 -6.19 -8.93
CA ILE A 78 9.53 -4.87 -8.75
C ILE A 78 8.92 -4.75 -7.36
N GLY A 79 8.21 -5.77 -6.89
CA GLY A 79 7.62 -5.80 -5.56
C GLY A 79 8.63 -5.76 -4.41
N ALA A 80 9.89 -6.09 -4.66
CA ALA A 80 10.98 -6.00 -3.70
C ALA A 80 11.62 -4.61 -3.61
N LEU A 81 11.28 -3.68 -4.52
CA LEU A 81 11.80 -2.32 -4.47
C LEU A 81 11.22 -1.56 -3.25
N ASP A 82 12.07 -0.85 -2.54
CA ASP A 82 11.76 -0.14 -1.28
C ASP A 82 10.68 0.94 -1.43
N PHE A 83 10.56 1.54 -2.61
CA PHE A 83 9.59 2.58 -2.92
C PHE A 83 8.27 2.05 -3.54
N VAL A 84 8.16 0.74 -3.76
CA VAL A 84 6.94 0.08 -4.26
C VAL A 84 6.15 -0.48 -3.09
N THR A 85 4.95 0.04 -2.86
CA THR A 85 4.12 -0.39 -1.74
C THR A 85 3.22 -1.57 -2.04
N HIS A 86 2.82 -1.69 -3.31
CA HIS A 86 1.96 -2.77 -3.81
C HIS A 86 2.37 -3.12 -5.23
N CYS A 87 2.41 -4.41 -5.53
CA CYS A 87 2.64 -4.91 -6.88
C CYS A 87 1.64 -6.03 -7.18
N TYR A 88 0.95 -5.95 -8.34
CA TYR A 88 -0.04 -6.95 -8.72
C TYR A 88 0.08 -7.33 -10.18
N ARG A 89 -0.23 -8.58 -10.46
CA ARG A 89 -0.60 -9.06 -11.79
C ARG A 89 -2.12 -8.97 -11.96
N ARG A 90 -2.59 -8.52 -13.13
CA ARG A 90 -4.00 -8.53 -13.54
C ARG A 90 -4.12 -8.96 -15.00
N PRO A 91 -5.24 -9.60 -15.40
CA PRO A 91 -5.46 -9.91 -16.81
C PRO A 91 -5.59 -8.63 -17.63
N ARG A 92 -5.13 -8.69 -18.89
CA ARG A 92 -5.36 -7.64 -19.88
C ARG A 92 -6.83 -7.59 -20.28
N ALA A 93 -7.31 -6.44 -20.73
CA ALA A 93 -8.61 -6.27 -21.37
C ALA A 93 -8.41 -5.67 -22.77
N LEU A 94 -7.92 -6.50 -23.67
CA LEU A 94 -7.63 -6.09 -25.06
C LEU A 94 -8.92 -5.78 -25.84
N PRO A 95 -8.87 -4.85 -26.80
CA PRO A 95 -7.69 -4.08 -27.24
C PRO A 95 -7.40 -2.85 -26.37
N ASP A 96 -8.31 -2.40 -25.52
CA ASP A 96 -8.27 -1.08 -24.87
C ASP A 96 -7.30 -1.01 -23.68
N TRP A 97 -7.00 -2.16 -23.04
CA TRP A 97 -6.16 -2.20 -21.85
C TRP A 97 -5.10 -3.31 -21.94
N PRO A 98 -3.89 -2.97 -22.44
CA PRO A 98 -2.84 -3.96 -22.66
C PRO A 98 -2.02 -4.30 -21.40
N TYR A 99 -2.15 -3.53 -20.33
CA TYR A 99 -1.30 -3.67 -19.14
C TYR A 99 -1.68 -4.86 -18.28
N ASN A 100 -0.67 -5.60 -17.80
CA ASN A 100 -0.84 -6.80 -16.98
C ASN A 100 -0.07 -6.76 -15.64
N LEU A 101 0.87 -5.81 -15.47
CA LEU A 101 1.63 -5.62 -14.25
C LEU A 101 1.41 -4.20 -13.71
N PHE A 102 1.17 -4.08 -12.41
CA PHE A 102 0.78 -2.86 -11.72
C PHE A 102 1.65 -2.66 -10.50
N ALA A 103 2.24 -1.49 -10.32
CA ALA A 103 3.04 -1.15 -9.16
C ALA A 103 2.65 0.23 -8.62
N MET A 104 2.29 0.29 -7.34
CA MET A 104 1.95 1.55 -6.66
C MET A 104 3.22 2.22 -6.14
N VAL A 105 3.41 3.44 -6.58
CA VAL A 105 4.55 4.29 -6.23
C VAL A 105 4.04 5.59 -5.59
N HIS A 106 4.70 6.04 -4.52
CA HIS A 106 4.38 7.27 -3.83
C HIS A 106 5.55 8.25 -3.92
N GLY A 107 5.23 9.54 -3.96
CA GLY A 107 6.21 10.62 -3.95
C GLY A 107 5.64 11.91 -3.37
N SER A 108 6.53 12.84 -3.05
CA SER A 108 6.17 14.21 -2.67
C SER A 108 5.72 15.03 -3.87
N SER A 109 6.16 14.67 -5.07
CA SER A 109 5.82 15.31 -6.34
C SER A 109 5.60 14.28 -7.45
N ARG A 110 5.01 14.71 -8.57
CA ARG A 110 4.84 13.87 -9.76
C ARG A 110 6.19 13.53 -10.40
N GLU A 111 7.13 14.44 -10.36
CA GLU A 111 8.49 14.29 -10.88
C GLU A 111 9.19 13.12 -10.17
N GLU A 112 9.09 13.05 -8.84
CA GLU A 112 9.63 11.94 -8.04
C GLU A 112 8.99 10.60 -8.42
N VAL A 113 7.67 10.60 -8.69
CA VAL A 113 6.99 9.37 -9.16
C VAL A 113 7.48 8.96 -10.55
N HIS A 114 7.70 9.92 -11.46
CA HIS A 114 8.26 9.64 -12.78
C HIS A 114 9.70 9.09 -12.70
N GLU A 115 10.54 9.63 -11.82
CA GLU A 115 11.89 9.11 -11.59
C GLU A 115 11.85 7.65 -11.11
N LYS A 116 11.02 7.36 -10.11
CA LYS A 116 10.82 6.00 -9.59
C LYS A 116 10.27 5.05 -10.67
N ALA A 117 9.34 5.51 -11.50
CA ALA A 117 8.85 4.74 -12.65
C ALA A 117 9.96 4.49 -13.68
N GLY A 118 10.86 5.43 -13.90
CA GLY A 118 12.04 5.26 -14.73
C GLY A 118 12.93 4.09 -14.23
N ARG A 119 13.15 4.00 -12.92
CA ARG A 119 13.89 2.87 -12.33
C ARG A 119 13.20 1.51 -12.54
N ILE A 120 11.86 1.48 -12.52
CA ILE A 120 11.10 0.27 -12.86
C ILE A 120 11.26 -0.06 -14.34
N ALA A 121 11.18 0.94 -15.22
CA ALA A 121 11.37 0.77 -16.67
C ALA A 121 12.77 0.19 -17.01
N GLU A 122 13.82 0.70 -16.36
CA GLU A 122 15.18 0.19 -16.49
C GLU A 122 15.29 -1.28 -16.07
N LEU A 123 14.63 -1.66 -14.97
CA LEU A 123 14.60 -3.04 -14.47
C LEU A 123 13.87 -3.98 -15.45
N LEU A 124 12.80 -3.51 -16.07
CA LEU A 124 12.02 -4.25 -17.05
C LEU A 124 12.75 -4.36 -18.39
N GLY A 125 13.47 -3.33 -18.80
CA GLY A 125 14.24 -3.29 -20.05
C GLY A 125 13.41 -3.69 -21.26
N ALA A 126 13.92 -4.63 -22.06
CA ALA A 126 13.29 -5.11 -23.28
C ALA A 126 12.00 -5.93 -23.07
N ASP A 127 11.73 -6.38 -21.85
CA ASP A 127 10.49 -7.11 -21.52
C ASP A 127 9.27 -6.17 -21.40
N CYS A 128 9.48 -4.85 -21.33
CA CYS A 128 8.42 -3.83 -21.29
C CYS A 128 8.02 -3.42 -22.72
N ARG A 129 6.77 -3.70 -23.11
CA ARG A 129 6.21 -3.33 -24.42
C ARG A 129 5.49 -1.98 -24.37
N GLY A 130 5.04 -1.56 -23.20
CA GLY A 130 4.36 -0.30 -23.00
C GLY A 130 4.12 -0.02 -21.53
N SER A 131 3.99 1.26 -21.17
CA SER A 131 3.76 1.69 -19.79
C SER A 131 3.00 2.99 -19.75
N ASP A 132 2.34 3.22 -18.61
CA ASP A 132 1.70 4.49 -18.27
C ASP A 132 1.72 4.71 -16.75
N ILE A 133 1.41 5.93 -16.30
CA ILE A 133 1.30 6.27 -14.89
C ILE A 133 -0.05 6.94 -14.63
N LEU A 134 -0.88 6.28 -13.85
CA LEU A 134 -2.19 6.77 -13.47
C LEU A 134 -2.10 7.55 -12.15
N PHE A 135 -2.26 8.85 -12.21
CA PHE A 135 -2.31 9.70 -11.04
C PHE A 135 -3.74 9.88 -10.55
N SER A 136 -3.92 9.85 -9.22
CA SER A 136 -5.19 10.22 -8.62
C SER A 136 -5.46 11.70 -8.81
N SER A 137 -6.57 12.04 -9.49
CA SER A 137 -7.03 13.43 -9.67
C SER A 137 -8.01 13.87 -8.58
N ARG A 138 -8.80 12.93 -8.03
CA ARG A 138 -9.82 13.20 -7.03
C ARG A 138 -10.10 11.98 -6.17
N ILE A 139 -10.15 12.16 -4.86
CA ILE A 139 -10.61 11.13 -3.92
C ILE A 139 -12.14 11.20 -3.85
N LEU A 140 -12.81 10.14 -4.31
CA LEU A 140 -14.28 10.04 -4.23
C LEU A 140 -14.70 9.42 -2.89
N LYS A 141 -13.95 8.44 -2.40
CA LYS A 141 -14.18 7.77 -1.12
C LYS A 141 -12.88 7.16 -0.61
N LYS A 142 -12.58 7.37 0.64
CA LYS A 142 -11.48 6.70 1.36
C LYS A 142 -12.04 6.18 2.69
N ALA A 143 -12.36 4.90 2.74
CA ALA A 143 -12.82 4.24 3.96
C ALA A 143 -12.21 2.83 4.02
N GLY A 144 -11.93 2.34 5.22
CA GLY A 144 -11.58 0.94 5.44
C GLY A 144 -12.78 0.02 5.19
N LEU A 145 -12.51 -1.29 5.19
CA LEU A 145 -13.56 -2.30 5.14
C LEU A 145 -14.52 -2.08 6.32
N ARG A 146 -15.80 -1.99 6.04
CA ARG A 146 -16.86 -2.02 7.06
C ARG A 146 -17.48 -3.41 7.03
N ILE A 147 -17.45 -4.06 8.16
CA ILE A 147 -18.10 -5.34 8.41
C ILE A 147 -19.49 -5.05 8.97
#